data_2fbe243389aed0956c652943931dacb6
#
_entry.id   2fbe243389aed0956c652943931dacb6
#
_cell.length_a   1.000
_cell.length_b   1.000
_cell.length_c   1.000
_cell.angle_alpha   90.00
_cell.angle_beta   90.00
_cell.angle_gamma   90.00
#
_symmetry.space_group_name_H-M   'P 1'
#
loop_
_entity.id
_entity.type
_entity.pdbx_description
1 polymer ?
#
loop_
_entity_poly.entity_id
_entity_poly.type
_entity_poly.pdbx_seq_one_letter_code
_entity_poly.pdbx_strand_id
1 'polypeptide(L)'
;MVAVALLLGWWWRKDGSQSVQQPLARIALQRVVTLRVAGPDVSATFVRAGDAWKQTEPFEQPADAPAIRALLAAATDAAPVYRVPLAQAPKTSRLDAPDVSVDISVPDQPAWKYRIGADHPAGLAWVAEERAGEGGPAAPELRRLALAALGGSLRDDRLFERAGADSDRIVVDAAGVGGDAHIELVRDAAGWRLKQPFESRADPAAVSAFLQGVARLRHQGVVQANAGDGSLHGLAKPWAQVSVRTLDVATGAPREETVLLGGEGPGGGRFAKIGDRPPVLAVDAKSVAALLPQGAGFVDARACALQPEQVAAVRVLDTEGSERVHLKREPDGWKRLASDGAVSPVDDRGVRELVRSLCEVRAGAIATDGAKPEWLVGSIEVTGSDGAVRTVRLWRLPDGKWAMHDGDGPVRIFSANLPMPIQPQDHPPKR
;
A
#
# COMPACT_ATOMS: atom_id res chain seq x y z
N MET A 1 -63.85 39.87 -11.96
CA MET A 1 -63.08 38.60 -11.74
C MET A 1 -61.65 38.61 -12.26
N VAL A 2 -61.27 39.46 -13.21
CA VAL A 2 -59.88 39.49 -13.81
C VAL A 2 -58.87 40.18 -12.88
N ALA A 3 -59.26 41.17 -12.05
CA ALA A 3 -58.35 41.89 -11.16
C ALA A 3 -57.83 41.08 -9.96
N VAL A 4 -58.59 40.11 -9.46
CA VAL A 4 -58.19 39.24 -8.33
C VAL A 4 -57.17 38.18 -8.78
N ALA A 5 -57.22 37.70 -10.02
CA ALA A 5 -56.26 36.75 -10.58
C ALA A 5 -54.91 37.41 -10.83
N LEU A 6 -54.87 38.69 -11.16
CA LEU A 6 -53.62 39.42 -11.36
C LEU A 6 -52.90 39.76 -10.03
N LEU A 7 -53.63 40.04 -8.94
CA LEU A 7 -53.09 40.25 -7.62
C LEU A 7 -52.51 38.97 -6.98
N LEU A 8 -53.18 37.80 -7.18
CA LEU A 8 -52.69 36.52 -6.73
C LEU A 8 -51.47 36.08 -7.53
N GLY A 9 -51.43 36.33 -8.84
CA GLY A 9 -50.26 36.06 -9.69
C GLY A 9 -49.07 36.95 -9.37
N TRP A 10 -49.32 38.22 -8.93
CA TRP A 10 -48.25 39.14 -8.51
C TRP A 10 -47.71 38.78 -7.12
N TRP A 11 -48.57 38.27 -6.22
CA TRP A 11 -48.15 37.81 -4.88
C TRP A 11 -47.33 36.50 -4.98
N TRP A 12 -47.72 35.57 -5.86
CA TRP A 12 -46.95 34.36 -6.14
C TRP A 12 -45.63 34.62 -6.84
N ARG A 13 -45.50 35.70 -7.61
CA ARG A 13 -44.27 36.08 -8.28
C ARG A 13 -43.28 36.80 -7.36
N LYS A 14 -43.74 37.31 -6.22
CA LYS A 14 -42.88 38.05 -5.27
C LYS A 14 -42.17 37.11 -4.29
N ASP A 15 -42.65 35.90 -4.07
CA ASP A 15 -42.04 34.87 -3.21
C ASP A 15 -41.08 33.92 -3.95
N GLY A 16 -40.86 34.15 -5.24
CA GLY A 16 -39.94 33.38 -6.08
C GLY A 16 -38.48 33.85 -6.07
N SER A 17 -38.08 34.75 -5.19
CA SER A 17 -36.66 34.96 -4.91
C SER A 17 -36.23 33.76 -4.07
N GLN A 18 -35.64 32.75 -4.69
CA GLN A 18 -34.74 31.82 -3.99
C GLN A 18 -33.69 32.72 -3.31
N SER A 19 -33.88 32.97 -2.02
CA SER A 19 -32.84 33.63 -1.22
C SER A 19 -31.62 32.71 -1.33
N VAL A 20 -30.63 33.18 -2.07
CA VAL A 20 -29.33 32.45 -2.13
C VAL A 20 -28.90 32.32 -0.67
N GLN A 21 -28.95 31.10 -0.16
CA GLN A 21 -28.55 30.79 1.21
C GLN A 21 -27.08 31.20 1.32
N GLN A 22 -26.80 32.19 2.15
CA GLN A 22 -25.44 32.67 2.34
C GLN A 22 -24.77 31.86 3.46
N PRO A 23 -23.52 31.44 3.29
CA PRO A 23 -22.75 30.81 4.36
C PRO A 23 -22.64 31.71 5.60
N LEU A 24 -22.52 31.08 6.78
CA LEU A 24 -22.28 31.76 8.04
C LEU A 24 -20.94 32.50 8.09
N ALA A 25 -19.93 31.93 7.43
CA ALA A 25 -18.59 32.49 7.30
C ALA A 25 -17.95 32.20 5.94
N ARG A 26 -16.99 33.04 5.55
CA ARG A 26 -16.13 32.80 4.39
C ARG A 26 -14.70 32.59 4.87
N ILE A 27 -14.21 31.38 4.80
CA ILE A 27 -12.89 31.01 5.31
C ILE A 27 -11.96 30.70 4.13
N ALA A 28 -10.78 31.30 4.12
CA ALA A 28 -9.74 30.98 3.15
C ALA A 28 -9.06 29.67 3.54
N LEU A 29 -9.56 28.55 3.02
CA LEU A 29 -9.14 27.17 3.41
C LEU A 29 -7.63 26.96 3.31
N GLN A 30 -6.98 27.58 2.33
CA GLN A 30 -5.53 27.48 2.12
C GLN A 30 -4.71 28.12 3.25
N ARG A 31 -5.31 29.06 3.99
CA ARG A 31 -4.66 29.79 5.07
C ARG A 31 -4.95 29.22 6.46
N VAL A 32 -5.79 28.19 6.55
CA VAL A 32 -6.09 27.55 7.83
C VAL A 32 -4.83 26.86 8.37
N VAL A 33 -4.48 27.17 9.62
CA VAL A 33 -3.29 26.62 10.31
C VAL A 33 -3.66 25.70 11.47
N THR A 34 -4.85 25.91 12.08
CA THR A 34 -5.31 25.07 13.20
C THR A 34 -6.80 24.78 13.06
N LEU A 35 -7.15 23.55 13.34
CA LEU A 35 -8.52 23.05 13.44
C LEU A 35 -8.67 22.36 14.79
N ARG A 36 -9.63 22.79 15.62
CA ARG A 36 -10.00 22.10 16.85
C ARG A 36 -11.44 21.62 16.74
N VAL A 37 -11.67 20.39 17.12
CA VAL A 37 -13.02 19.80 17.25
C VAL A 37 -13.20 19.36 18.69
N ALA A 38 -14.24 19.83 19.37
CA ALA A 38 -14.48 19.51 20.76
C ALA A 38 -15.95 19.13 20.99
N GLY A 39 -16.18 18.03 21.65
CA GLY A 39 -17.45 17.60 22.25
C GLY A 39 -17.43 17.83 23.77
N PRO A 40 -18.44 17.32 24.50
CA PRO A 40 -18.53 17.51 25.96
C PRO A 40 -17.30 16.95 26.71
N ASP A 41 -16.83 15.75 26.33
CA ASP A 41 -15.78 15.02 27.06
C ASP A 41 -14.51 14.76 26.23
N VAL A 42 -14.53 15.06 24.94
CA VAL A 42 -13.45 14.73 24.01
C VAL A 42 -13.11 15.93 23.14
N SER A 43 -11.84 16.21 22.95
CA SER A 43 -11.38 17.20 21.98
C SER A 43 -10.17 16.70 21.21
N ALA A 44 -10.02 17.18 19.98
CA ALA A 44 -8.87 16.94 19.14
C ALA A 44 -8.41 18.26 18.49
N THR A 45 -7.12 18.48 18.48
CA THR A 45 -6.49 19.67 17.86
C THR A 45 -5.58 19.20 16.74
N PHE A 46 -5.74 19.81 15.57
CA PHE A 46 -4.96 19.53 14.36
C PHE A 46 -4.24 20.78 13.93
N VAL A 47 -2.95 20.65 13.62
CA VAL A 47 -2.09 21.76 13.19
C VAL A 47 -1.52 21.43 11.82
N ARG A 48 -1.50 22.43 10.94
CA ARG A 48 -0.93 22.30 9.61
C ARG A 48 0.59 22.45 9.68
N ALA A 49 1.32 21.52 9.09
CA ALA A 49 2.78 21.51 8.96
C ALA A 49 3.14 21.41 7.46
N GLY A 50 3.32 22.55 6.81
CA GLY A 50 3.47 22.62 5.35
C GLY A 50 2.19 22.16 4.64
N ASP A 51 2.30 21.13 3.80
CA ASP A 51 1.15 20.55 3.10
C ASP A 51 0.45 19.42 3.89
N ALA A 52 1.06 18.95 4.97
CA ALA A 52 0.53 17.91 5.83
C ALA A 52 -0.25 18.49 7.02
N TRP A 53 -1.06 17.64 7.64
CA TRP A 53 -1.74 17.91 8.89
C TRP A 53 -1.32 16.91 9.94
N LYS A 54 -1.23 17.36 11.20
CA LYS A 54 -0.84 16.58 12.35
C LYS A 54 -1.82 16.86 13.49
N GLN A 55 -2.34 15.80 14.10
CA GLN A 55 -3.01 15.92 15.39
C GLN A 55 -1.94 16.20 16.45
N THR A 56 -2.20 17.16 17.35
CA THR A 56 -1.33 17.51 18.49
C THR A 56 -1.96 17.16 19.82
N GLU A 57 -3.27 17.12 19.90
CA GLU A 57 -4.04 16.76 21.08
C GLU A 57 -5.12 15.73 20.72
N PRO A 58 -5.39 14.75 21.59
CA PRO A 58 -4.78 14.47 22.91
C PRO A 58 -3.40 13.79 22.82
N PHE A 59 -2.92 13.44 21.66
CA PHE A 59 -1.59 12.87 21.38
C PHE A 59 -1.16 13.17 19.95
N GLU A 60 0.15 13.10 19.71
CA GLU A 60 0.69 13.37 18.38
C GLU A 60 0.54 12.19 17.43
N GLN A 61 -0.05 12.44 16.26
CA GLN A 61 -0.06 11.52 15.13
C GLN A 61 -0.38 12.24 13.81
N PRO A 62 -0.07 11.66 12.64
CA PRO A 62 -0.50 12.19 11.36
C PRO A 62 -2.02 12.29 11.26
N ALA A 63 -2.49 13.23 10.47
CA ALA A 63 -3.90 13.44 10.23
C ALA A 63 -4.24 13.29 8.74
N ASP A 64 -5.47 12.87 8.47
CA ASP A 64 -6.00 12.71 7.12
C ASP A 64 -6.34 14.08 6.52
N ALA A 65 -5.44 14.61 5.70
CA ALA A 65 -5.61 15.91 5.06
C ALA A 65 -6.87 16.01 4.15
N PRO A 66 -7.25 14.98 3.37
CA PRO A 66 -8.55 14.92 2.69
C PRO A 66 -9.74 15.06 3.63
N ALA A 67 -9.77 14.31 4.73
CA ALA A 67 -10.88 14.38 5.71
C ALA A 67 -10.95 15.76 6.39
N ILE A 68 -9.81 16.34 6.76
CA ILE A 68 -9.75 17.72 7.29
C ILE A 68 -10.30 18.72 6.26
N ARG A 69 -9.90 18.63 4.99
CA ARG A 69 -10.42 19.51 3.93
C ARG A 69 -11.92 19.38 3.77
N ALA A 70 -12.47 18.18 3.87
CA ALA A 70 -13.92 17.96 3.79
C ALA A 70 -14.66 18.66 4.94
N LEU A 71 -14.16 18.54 6.17
CA LEU A 71 -14.74 19.23 7.34
C LEU A 71 -14.65 20.75 7.20
N LEU A 72 -13.51 21.28 6.77
CA LEU A 72 -13.31 22.71 6.55
C LEU A 72 -14.22 23.25 5.43
N ALA A 73 -14.40 22.49 4.35
CA ALA A 73 -15.33 22.85 3.28
C ALA A 73 -16.78 22.88 3.80
N ALA A 74 -17.20 21.86 4.54
CA ALA A 74 -18.53 21.82 5.14
C ALA A 74 -18.80 22.98 6.11
N ALA A 75 -17.77 23.43 6.86
CA ALA A 75 -17.87 24.62 7.71
C ALA A 75 -18.03 25.90 6.88
N THR A 76 -17.28 26.03 5.78
CA THR A 76 -17.37 27.19 4.87
C THR A 76 -18.71 27.24 4.14
N ASP A 77 -19.27 26.07 3.79
CA ASP A 77 -20.53 25.96 3.04
C ASP A 77 -21.77 25.93 3.96
N ALA A 78 -21.59 25.99 5.28
CA ALA A 78 -22.68 25.97 6.25
C ALA A 78 -23.59 27.19 6.08
N ALA A 79 -24.69 27.03 5.36
CA ALA A 79 -25.68 28.06 5.06
C ALA A 79 -27.03 27.69 5.65
N PRO A 80 -27.50 28.33 6.72
CA PRO A 80 -28.80 28.06 7.30
C PRO A 80 -29.96 28.41 6.35
N VAL A 81 -30.99 27.57 6.37
CA VAL A 81 -32.25 27.81 5.62
C VAL A 81 -32.94 29.10 6.09
N TYR A 82 -32.90 29.37 7.37
CA TYR A 82 -33.27 30.62 7.99
C TYR A 82 -32.34 30.95 9.14
N ARG A 83 -32.20 32.23 9.51
CA ARG A 83 -31.31 32.66 10.57
C ARG A 83 -32.09 33.20 11.75
N VAL A 84 -31.57 32.90 12.93
CA VAL A 84 -32.04 33.45 14.19
C VAL A 84 -30.84 33.96 14.98
N PRO A 85 -30.97 35.09 15.71
CA PRO A 85 -29.95 35.53 16.66
C PRO A 85 -29.66 34.39 17.66
N LEU A 86 -28.40 34.18 18.02
CA LEU A 86 -27.99 33.08 18.88
C LEU A 86 -28.71 33.07 20.24
N ALA A 87 -28.95 34.28 20.78
CA ALA A 87 -29.69 34.49 22.03
C ALA A 87 -31.19 34.10 21.95
N GLN A 88 -31.73 34.02 20.73
CA GLN A 88 -33.14 33.67 20.47
C GLN A 88 -33.30 32.22 19.92
N ALA A 89 -32.23 31.50 19.79
CA ALA A 89 -32.28 30.11 19.31
C ALA A 89 -33.11 29.24 20.28
N PRO A 90 -33.99 28.35 19.76
CA PRO A 90 -34.75 27.48 20.62
C PRO A 90 -33.84 26.62 21.48
N LYS A 91 -34.21 26.35 22.73
CA LYS A 91 -33.42 25.42 23.62
C LYS A 91 -33.27 24.01 23.02
N THR A 92 -34.25 23.58 22.23
CA THR A 92 -34.19 22.31 21.49
C THR A 92 -33.10 22.29 20.42
N SER A 93 -32.56 23.44 20.01
CA SER A 93 -31.43 23.50 19.07
C SER A 93 -30.11 23.05 19.70
N ARG A 94 -30.00 23.11 21.06
CA ARG A 94 -28.78 22.81 21.81
C ARG A 94 -27.56 23.67 21.41
N LEU A 95 -27.77 24.84 20.85
CA LEU A 95 -26.68 25.75 20.48
C LEU A 95 -26.05 26.45 21.70
N ASP A 96 -26.74 26.48 22.84
CA ASP A 96 -26.21 26.93 24.16
C ASP A 96 -25.31 25.88 24.80
N ALA A 97 -25.57 24.59 24.56
CA ALA A 97 -24.75 23.44 24.99
C ALA A 97 -24.55 22.51 23.78
N PRO A 98 -23.67 22.87 22.83
CA PRO A 98 -23.55 22.17 21.57
C PRO A 98 -23.04 20.73 21.71
N ASP A 99 -23.53 19.85 20.85
CA ASP A 99 -23.03 18.46 20.76
C ASP A 99 -21.57 18.41 20.33
N VAL A 100 -21.17 19.35 19.47
CA VAL A 100 -19.82 19.50 19.02
C VAL A 100 -19.56 20.97 18.65
N SER A 101 -18.33 21.44 18.89
CA SER A 101 -17.81 22.72 18.40
C SER A 101 -16.65 22.52 17.46
N VAL A 102 -16.51 23.43 16.51
CA VAL A 102 -15.41 23.43 15.54
C VAL A 102 -14.78 24.82 15.53
N ASP A 103 -13.51 24.91 15.96
CA ASP A 103 -12.74 26.14 15.96
C ASP A 103 -11.73 26.11 14.81
N ILE A 104 -11.73 27.12 13.97
CA ILE A 104 -10.87 27.23 12.78
C ILE A 104 -10.03 28.50 12.88
N SER A 105 -8.71 28.34 12.89
CA SER A 105 -7.77 29.46 13.01
C SER A 105 -7.02 29.72 11.72
N VAL A 106 -6.94 31.01 11.36
CA VAL A 106 -6.12 31.52 10.26
C VAL A 106 -5.20 32.61 10.87
N PRO A 107 -3.94 32.73 10.44
CA PRO A 107 -3.03 33.78 10.93
C PRO A 107 -3.64 35.14 10.78
N ASP A 108 -3.38 36.01 11.76
CA ASP A 108 -3.78 37.44 11.79
C ASP A 108 -5.30 37.68 11.77
N GLN A 109 -6.10 36.64 12.06
CA GLN A 109 -7.56 36.77 12.15
C GLN A 109 -8.08 36.10 13.43
N PRO A 110 -9.17 36.62 14.03
CA PRO A 110 -9.85 35.90 15.10
C PRO A 110 -10.40 34.56 14.60
N ALA A 111 -10.33 33.52 15.43
CA ALA A 111 -10.82 32.20 15.07
C ALA A 111 -12.32 32.20 14.75
N TRP A 112 -12.74 31.45 13.77
CA TRP A 112 -14.16 31.13 13.55
C TRP A 112 -14.53 29.99 14.50
N LYS A 113 -15.67 30.14 15.17
CA LYS A 113 -16.16 29.17 16.13
C LYS A 113 -17.57 28.74 15.78
N TYR A 114 -17.70 27.50 15.33
CA TYR A 114 -18.99 26.92 15.04
C TYR A 114 -19.52 26.16 16.25
N ARG A 115 -20.77 26.42 16.61
CA ARG A 115 -21.55 25.63 17.54
C ARG A 115 -22.52 24.75 16.75
N ILE A 116 -22.47 23.48 16.96
CA ILE A 116 -23.25 22.47 16.23
C ILE A 116 -24.07 21.69 17.23
N GLY A 117 -25.37 21.91 17.18
CA GLY A 117 -26.33 21.37 18.14
C GLY A 117 -27.09 20.18 17.59
N ALA A 118 -28.37 20.07 17.99
CA ALA A 118 -29.23 18.93 17.72
C ALA A 118 -29.63 18.81 16.24
N ASP A 119 -30.10 17.62 15.86
CA ASP A 119 -30.75 17.41 14.57
C ASP A 119 -32.10 18.15 14.52
N HIS A 120 -32.42 18.70 13.36
CA HIS A 120 -33.68 19.35 13.07
C HIS A 120 -34.61 18.37 12.35
N PRO A 121 -35.93 18.35 12.66
CA PRO A 121 -36.89 17.39 12.09
C PRO A 121 -36.95 17.31 10.56
N ALA A 122 -36.53 18.37 9.85
CA ALA A 122 -36.47 18.39 8.38
C ALA A 122 -35.20 17.72 7.79
N GLY A 123 -34.45 16.93 8.57
CA GLY A 123 -33.18 16.33 8.11
C GLY A 123 -32.03 17.30 8.05
N LEU A 124 -32.13 18.44 8.73
CA LEU A 124 -31.10 19.46 8.86
C LEU A 124 -30.43 19.34 10.25
N ALA A 125 -29.41 20.15 10.50
CA ALA A 125 -28.77 20.27 11.79
C ALA A 125 -28.68 21.74 12.23
N TRP A 126 -28.81 22.01 13.53
CA TRP A 126 -28.62 23.33 14.07
C TRP A 126 -27.15 23.72 14.09
N VAL A 127 -26.79 24.81 13.39
CA VAL A 127 -25.43 25.33 13.30
C VAL A 127 -25.45 26.81 13.54
N ALA A 128 -24.51 27.30 14.32
CA ALA A 128 -24.28 28.76 14.52
C ALA A 128 -22.78 29.09 14.43
N GLU A 129 -22.47 30.31 14.02
CA GLU A 129 -21.10 30.86 14.07
C GLU A 129 -21.09 32.04 15.07
N GLU A 130 -20.18 31.98 16.05
CA GLU A 130 -20.18 32.89 17.20
C GLU A 130 -19.98 34.36 16.78
N ARG A 131 -19.11 34.65 15.82
CA ARG A 131 -18.82 36.01 15.36
C ARG A 131 -19.97 36.62 14.58
N ALA A 132 -20.70 35.80 13.82
CA ALA A 132 -21.93 36.24 13.17
C ALA A 132 -23.04 36.52 14.19
N GLY A 133 -22.98 35.92 15.37
CA GLY A 133 -24.01 36.01 16.39
C GLY A 133 -25.34 35.37 15.99
N GLU A 134 -25.35 34.58 14.95
CA GLU A 134 -26.53 34.00 14.30
C GLU A 134 -26.33 32.51 14.04
N GLY A 135 -27.43 31.79 13.94
CA GLY A 135 -27.46 30.41 13.59
C GLY A 135 -28.81 30.00 13.00
N GLY A 136 -28.93 28.71 12.64
CA GLY A 136 -30.17 28.15 12.10
C GLY A 136 -29.97 26.72 11.61
N PRO A 137 -31.04 26.07 11.14
CA PRO A 137 -30.96 24.75 10.52
C PRO A 137 -30.22 24.82 9.18
N ALA A 138 -29.14 24.07 9.05
CA ALA A 138 -28.32 23.97 7.85
C ALA A 138 -28.20 22.49 7.42
N ALA A 139 -27.58 22.24 6.27
CA ALA A 139 -27.30 20.89 5.80
C ALA A 139 -26.55 20.09 6.89
N PRO A 140 -26.85 18.81 7.11
CA PRO A 140 -26.35 18.02 8.24
C PRO A 140 -24.87 17.63 8.08
N GLU A 141 -24.25 17.93 6.94
CA GLU A 141 -22.92 17.48 6.58
C GLU A 141 -21.85 17.95 7.57
N LEU A 142 -21.87 19.23 7.98
CA LEU A 142 -20.93 19.74 8.97
C LEU A 142 -21.08 18.99 10.31
N ARG A 143 -22.30 18.75 10.78
CA ARG A 143 -22.53 18.00 12.01
C ARG A 143 -22.03 16.57 11.90
N ARG A 144 -22.36 15.90 10.81
CA ARG A 144 -21.92 14.52 10.54
C ARG A 144 -20.40 14.38 10.57
N LEU A 145 -19.69 15.26 9.87
CA LEU A 145 -18.23 15.26 9.81
C LEU A 145 -17.60 15.63 11.15
N ALA A 146 -18.14 16.63 11.86
CA ALA A 146 -17.63 17.06 13.15
C ALA A 146 -17.79 15.97 14.23
N LEU A 147 -18.95 15.28 14.28
CA LEU A 147 -19.15 14.15 15.19
C LEU A 147 -18.24 12.97 14.84
N ALA A 148 -18.05 12.64 13.57
CA ALA A 148 -17.11 11.62 13.13
C ALA A 148 -15.65 11.98 13.53
N ALA A 149 -15.29 13.27 13.48
CA ALA A 149 -13.98 13.75 13.91
C ALA A 149 -13.68 13.46 15.38
N LEU A 150 -14.67 13.58 16.27
CA LEU A 150 -14.54 13.18 17.68
C LEU A 150 -14.25 11.68 17.82
N GLY A 151 -14.80 10.85 16.95
CA GLY A 151 -14.52 9.43 16.84
C GLY A 151 -13.17 9.10 16.21
N GLY A 152 -12.44 10.08 15.72
CA GLY A 152 -11.10 9.89 15.17
C GLY A 152 -11.01 9.84 13.65
N SER A 153 -12.08 10.14 12.90
CA SER A 153 -12.08 10.09 11.43
C SER A 153 -11.13 11.08 10.74
N LEU A 154 -10.58 12.04 11.46
CA LEU A 154 -9.54 12.94 10.94
C LEU A 154 -8.10 12.43 11.15
N ARG A 155 -7.93 11.28 11.78
CA ARG A 155 -6.62 10.67 11.98
C ARG A 155 -6.23 9.88 10.75
N ASP A 156 -4.92 9.85 10.46
CA ASP A 156 -4.40 8.91 9.49
C ASP A 156 -4.31 7.52 10.17
N ASP A 157 -5.08 6.58 9.67
CA ASP A 157 -5.17 5.21 10.20
C ASP A 157 -4.21 4.23 9.50
N ARG A 158 -3.38 4.70 8.57
CA ARG A 158 -2.41 3.88 7.85
C ARG A 158 -1.31 3.40 8.78
N LEU A 159 -0.94 2.12 8.61
CA LEU A 159 0.22 1.56 9.30
C LEU A 159 1.53 2.05 8.67
N PHE A 160 1.53 2.24 7.37
CA PHE A 160 2.65 2.79 6.60
C PHE A 160 2.15 3.96 5.74
N GLU A 161 2.81 5.10 5.81
CA GLU A 161 2.42 6.29 5.07
C GLU A 161 3.02 6.32 3.65
N ARG A 162 4.22 5.73 3.50
CA ARG A 162 5.08 5.90 2.31
C ARG A 162 5.42 4.60 1.58
N ALA A 163 5.04 3.44 2.11
CA ALA A 163 5.31 2.17 1.43
C ALA A 163 4.75 2.17 0.01
N GLY A 164 5.58 1.88 -0.99
CA GLY A 164 5.19 1.95 -2.39
C GLY A 164 6.32 1.73 -3.38
N ALA A 165 6.18 2.31 -4.57
CA ALA A 165 7.11 2.13 -5.69
C ALA A 165 8.54 2.63 -5.41
N ASP A 166 8.67 3.65 -4.55
CA ASP A 166 9.96 4.26 -4.18
C ASP A 166 10.64 3.54 -3.01
N SER A 167 10.05 2.44 -2.53
CA SER A 167 10.68 1.59 -1.53
C SER A 167 11.87 0.85 -2.12
N ASP A 168 12.94 0.76 -1.32
CA ASP A 168 14.20 0.11 -1.71
C ASP A 168 14.69 -0.96 -0.74
N ARG A 169 14.07 -1.07 0.45
CA ARG A 169 14.36 -2.12 1.43
C ARG A 169 13.11 -2.49 2.23
N ILE A 170 12.95 -3.78 2.47
CA ILE A 170 11.89 -4.35 3.32
C ILE A 170 12.57 -5.32 4.28
N VAL A 171 12.26 -5.19 5.57
CA VAL A 171 12.74 -6.12 6.60
C VAL A 171 11.53 -6.60 7.41
N VAL A 172 11.42 -7.91 7.59
CA VAL A 172 10.43 -8.55 8.45
C VAL A 172 11.17 -9.43 9.45
N ASP A 173 11.06 -9.08 10.72
CA ASP A 173 11.57 -9.87 11.84
C ASP A 173 10.38 -10.45 12.60
N ALA A 174 10.28 -11.76 12.69
CA ALA A 174 9.15 -12.44 13.31
C ALA A 174 9.61 -13.58 14.23
N ALA A 175 10.12 -13.22 15.38
CA ALA A 175 10.56 -14.19 16.39
C ALA A 175 9.36 -15.01 16.90
N GLY A 176 9.41 -16.33 16.72
CA GLY A 176 8.39 -17.26 17.24
C GLY A 176 7.17 -17.45 16.33
N VAL A 177 7.18 -16.94 15.12
CA VAL A 177 6.23 -17.31 14.06
C VAL A 177 6.80 -18.51 13.30
N GLY A 178 6.01 -19.57 13.12
CA GLY A 178 6.43 -20.67 12.26
C GLY A 178 6.65 -20.18 10.83
N GLY A 179 7.88 -20.31 10.34
CA GLY A 179 8.30 -19.81 9.02
C GLY A 179 9.66 -19.10 9.08
N ASP A 180 9.91 -18.22 8.12
CA ASP A 180 11.14 -17.45 8.05
C ASP A 180 11.15 -16.35 9.14
N ALA A 181 11.98 -16.54 10.16
CA ALA A 181 12.08 -15.61 11.28
C ALA A 181 12.64 -14.23 10.87
N HIS A 182 13.39 -14.18 9.77
CA HIS A 182 13.95 -12.95 9.22
C HIS A 182 13.89 -12.96 7.69
N ILE A 183 13.26 -11.95 7.14
CA ILE A 183 13.18 -11.71 5.68
C ILE A 183 13.77 -10.34 5.39
N GLU A 184 14.71 -10.29 4.47
CA GLU A 184 15.27 -9.04 3.99
C GLU A 184 15.22 -9.00 2.46
N LEU A 185 14.57 -7.96 1.94
CA LEU A 185 14.52 -7.63 0.52
C LEU A 185 15.22 -6.28 0.30
N VAL A 186 16.09 -6.23 -0.70
CA VAL A 186 16.84 -5.01 -1.07
C VAL A 186 16.71 -4.80 -2.58
N ARG A 187 16.51 -3.57 -2.98
CA ARG A 187 16.49 -3.16 -4.39
C ARG A 187 17.84 -2.57 -4.77
N ASP A 188 18.45 -3.10 -5.81
CA ASP A 188 19.67 -2.59 -6.44
C ASP A 188 19.42 -2.21 -7.91
N ALA A 189 20.49 -1.92 -8.65
CA ALA A 189 20.41 -1.58 -10.08
C ALA A 189 19.86 -2.72 -10.96
N ALA A 190 20.00 -3.98 -10.52
CA ALA A 190 19.50 -5.17 -11.22
C ALA A 190 18.04 -5.50 -10.85
N GLY A 191 17.48 -4.85 -9.83
CA GLY A 191 16.12 -5.06 -9.34
C GLY A 191 16.05 -5.52 -7.90
N TRP A 192 14.95 -6.17 -7.51
CA TRP A 192 14.75 -6.67 -6.16
C TRP A 192 15.50 -7.98 -5.92
N ARG A 193 16.15 -8.07 -4.78
CA ARG A 193 16.83 -9.28 -4.29
C ARG A 193 16.35 -9.64 -2.88
N LEU A 194 16.04 -10.90 -2.69
CA LEU A 194 15.90 -11.50 -1.37
C LEU A 194 17.30 -11.76 -0.82
N LYS A 195 17.62 -11.22 0.38
CA LYS A 195 18.91 -11.40 1.07
C LYS A 195 18.81 -12.44 2.19
N GLN A 196 17.64 -12.51 2.83
CA GLN A 196 17.36 -13.45 3.90
C GLN A 196 15.94 -14.01 3.69
N PRO A 197 15.70 -15.29 4.02
CA PRO A 197 16.57 -16.28 4.71
C PRO A 197 17.67 -16.90 3.81
N PHE A 198 17.66 -16.63 2.53
CA PHE A 198 18.68 -17.05 1.55
C PHE A 198 18.77 -16.00 0.42
N GLU A 199 19.95 -15.91 -0.20
CA GLU A 199 20.07 -15.01 -1.36
C GLU A 199 19.35 -15.57 -2.58
N SER A 200 18.57 -14.71 -3.27
CA SER A 200 17.91 -15.03 -4.54
C SER A 200 17.45 -13.77 -5.26
N ARG A 201 17.25 -13.87 -6.56
CA ARG A 201 16.43 -12.90 -7.28
C ARG A 201 15.03 -12.89 -6.68
N ALA A 202 14.48 -11.71 -6.44
CA ALA A 202 13.10 -11.56 -6.06
C ALA A 202 12.20 -11.27 -7.28
N ASP A 203 10.96 -11.76 -7.23
CA ASP A 203 9.94 -11.44 -8.22
C ASP A 203 9.43 -10.00 -7.99
N PRO A 204 9.68 -9.06 -8.93
CA PRO A 204 9.24 -7.68 -8.76
C PRO A 204 7.73 -7.54 -8.59
N ALA A 205 6.94 -8.44 -9.21
CA ALA A 205 5.49 -8.42 -9.09
C ALA A 205 5.04 -8.83 -7.69
N ALA A 206 5.67 -9.85 -7.09
CA ALA A 206 5.38 -10.27 -5.72
C ALA A 206 5.76 -9.19 -4.71
N VAL A 207 6.91 -8.54 -4.86
CA VAL A 207 7.33 -7.42 -3.99
C VAL A 207 6.40 -6.23 -4.15
N SER A 208 6.04 -5.87 -5.39
CA SER A 208 5.09 -4.77 -5.64
C SER A 208 3.71 -5.05 -5.03
N ALA A 209 3.21 -6.28 -5.16
CA ALA A 209 1.94 -6.69 -4.55
C ALA A 209 1.99 -6.60 -3.02
N PHE A 210 3.09 -7.03 -2.40
CA PHE A 210 3.30 -6.90 -0.96
C PHE A 210 3.29 -5.42 -0.54
N LEU A 211 4.08 -4.56 -1.17
CA LEU A 211 4.14 -3.13 -0.87
C LEU A 211 2.78 -2.45 -1.04
N GLN A 212 2.03 -2.77 -2.10
CA GLN A 212 0.67 -2.27 -2.30
C GLN A 212 -0.30 -2.78 -1.22
N GLY A 213 -0.13 -4.02 -0.79
CA GLY A 213 -0.88 -4.59 0.34
C GLY A 213 -0.61 -3.82 1.62
N VAL A 214 0.67 -3.66 1.97
CA VAL A 214 1.14 -2.92 3.15
C VAL A 214 0.64 -1.47 3.16
N ALA A 215 0.70 -0.75 2.03
CA ALA A 215 0.21 0.62 1.90
C ALA A 215 -1.30 0.78 2.18
N ARG A 216 -2.07 -0.29 2.04
CA ARG A 216 -3.52 -0.30 2.30
C ARG A 216 -3.89 -0.70 3.72
N LEU A 217 -2.93 -1.19 4.52
CA LEU A 217 -3.22 -1.63 5.88
C LEU A 217 -3.58 -0.46 6.78
N ARG A 218 -4.58 -0.68 7.61
CA ARG A 218 -5.09 0.29 8.57
C ARG A 218 -5.15 -0.32 9.96
N HIS A 219 -4.92 0.51 10.97
CA HIS A 219 -5.21 0.10 12.35
C HIS A 219 -6.71 0.29 12.65
N GLN A 220 -7.24 -0.47 13.59
CA GLN A 220 -8.65 -0.41 13.97
C GLN A 220 -8.96 0.71 14.98
N GLY A 221 -7.94 1.33 15.55
CA GLY A 221 -8.08 2.40 16.51
C GLY A 221 -6.91 2.50 17.48
N VAL A 222 -6.94 3.54 18.29
CA VAL A 222 -5.98 3.78 19.36
C VAL A 222 -6.49 3.13 20.64
N VAL A 223 -5.72 2.20 21.18
CA VAL A 223 -6.00 1.49 22.45
C VAL A 223 -5.55 2.31 23.63
N GLN A 224 -4.38 2.94 23.50
CA GLN A 224 -3.78 3.77 24.52
C GLN A 224 -3.02 4.92 23.87
N ALA A 225 -3.21 6.13 24.38
CA ALA A 225 -2.62 7.35 23.80
C ALA A 225 -1.09 7.39 23.93
N ASN A 226 -0.54 6.75 24.97
CA ASN A 226 0.89 6.69 25.22
C ASN A 226 1.28 5.26 25.65
N ALA A 227 2.16 4.62 24.90
CA ALA A 227 2.63 3.26 25.15
C ALA A 227 3.44 3.12 26.46
N GLY A 228 3.95 4.21 27.03
CA GLY A 228 4.90 4.15 28.12
C GLY A 228 6.16 3.38 27.70
N ASP A 229 6.60 2.41 28.50
CA ASP A 229 7.69 1.51 28.16
C ASP A 229 7.29 0.36 27.21
N GLY A 230 6.01 0.26 26.84
CA GLY A 230 5.48 -0.76 25.94
C GLY A 230 5.35 -2.16 26.56
N SER A 231 5.71 -2.36 27.82
CA SER A 231 5.71 -3.69 28.48
C SER A 231 4.31 -4.28 28.58
N LEU A 232 3.31 -3.47 28.90
CA LEU A 232 1.92 -3.89 29.09
C LEU A 232 1.30 -4.54 27.82
N HIS A 233 1.75 -4.12 26.65
CA HIS A 233 1.23 -4.60 25.37
C HIS A 233 2.24 -5.49 24.62
N GLY A 234 3.33 -5.90 25.28
CA GLY A 234 4.39 -6.70 24.65
C GLY A 234 5.24 -5.96 23.62
N LEU A 235 5.17 -4.63 23.58
CA LEU A 235 5.87 -3.79 22.61
C LEU A 235 7.32 -3.49 23.01
N ALA A 236 7.69 -3.68 24.30
CA ALA A 236 9.08 -3.60 24.75
C ALA A 236 9.96 -4.72 24.20
N LYS A 237 9.34 -5.89 23.91
CA LYS A 237 9.92 -7.01 23.16
C LYS A 237 8.90 -7.45 22.14
N PRO A 238 8.87 -6.82 20.95
CA PRO A 238 7.87 -7.10 19.96
C PRO A 238 7.92 -8.54 19.47
N TRP A 239 6.77 -9.13 19.26
CA TRP A 239 6.62 -10.45 18.67
C TRP A 239 7.04 -10.47 17.19
N ALA A 240 6.80 -9.37 16.48
CA ALA A 240 7.32 -9.15 15.14
C ALA A 240 7.54 -7.66 14.88
N GLN A 241 8.39 -7.38 13.90
CA GLN A 241 8.68 -6.05 13.40
C GLN A 241 8.70 -6.06 11.89
N VAL A 242 8.10 -5.04 11.28
CA VAL A 242 8.13 -4.84 9.82
C VAL A 242 8.63 -3.44 9.55
N SER A 243 9.71 -3.35 8.79
CA SER A 243 10.31 -2.08 8.38
C SER A 243 10.30 -1.95 6.85
N VAL A 244 9.91 -0.79 6.36
CA VAL A 244 9.97 -0.44 4.93
C VAL A 244 10.77 0.84 4.79
N ARG A 245 11.86 0.80 4.03
CA ARG A 245 12.65 1.97 3.68
C ARG A 245 12.22 2.49 2.31
N THR A 246 12.03 3.80 2.23
CA THR A 246 11.63 4.50 1.01
C THR A 246 12.58 5.65 0.76
N LEU A 247 12.94 5.90 -0.49
CA LEU A 247 13.73 7.06 -0.87
C LEU A 247 12.81 8.26 -1.10
N ASP A 248 13.14 9.39 -0.51
CA ASP A 248 12.44 10.65 -0.78
C ASP A 248 12.77 11.11 -2.20
N VAL A 249 11.77 11.23 -3.05
CA VAL A 249 11.93 11.51 -4.49
C VAL A 249 12.64 12.85 -4.74
N ALA A 250 12.43 13.84 -3.85
CA ALA A 250 12.99 15.18 -4.04
C ALA A 250 14.45 15.28 -3.57
N THR A 251 14.80 14.55 -2.50
CA THR A 251 16.11 14.68 -1.83
C THR A 251 16.99 13.44 -1.95
N GLY A 252 16.43 12.30 -2.35
CA GLY A 252 17.11 11.00 -2.32
C GLY A 252 17.38 10.47 -0.90
N ALA A 253 16.93 11.18 0.14
CA ALA A 253 17.18 10.79 1.52
C ALA A 253 16.37 9.54 1.89
N PRO A 254 16.98 8.52 2.53
CA PRO A 254 16.26 7.35 2.99
C PRO A 254 15.36 7.70 4.19
N ARG A 255 14.15 7.16 4.18
CA ARG A 255 13.20 7.22 5.30
C ARG A 255 12.72 5.82 5.60
N GLU A 256 12.83 5.43 6.85
CA GLU A 256 12.41 4.11 7.32
C GLU A 256 11.13 4.25 8.16
N GLU A 257 10.14 3.44 7.84
CA GLU A 257 8.91 3.30 8.60
C GLU A 257 8.86 1.91 9.20
N THR A 258 8.64 1.82 10.49
CA THR A 258 8.64 0.56 11.23
C THR A 258 7.34 0.38 11.98
N VAL A 259 6.74 -0.79 11.85
CA VAL A 259 5.60 -1.25 12.65
C VAL A 259 6.05 -2.36 13.57
N LEU A 260 5.91 -2.16 14.86
CA LEU A 260 6.13 -3.16 15.91
C LEU A 260 4.80 -3.85 16.23
N LEU A 261 4.78 -5.18 16.24
CA LEU A 261 3.65 -6.01 16.64
C LEU A 261 3.95 -6.65 18.00
N GLY A 262 3.12 -6.35 18.99
CA GLY A 262 3.28 -6.83 20.36
C GLY A 262 2.46 -8.07 20.71
N GLY A 263 1.90 -8.08 21.92
CA GLY A 263 1.03 -9.13 22.43
C GLY A 263 -0.30 -9.26 21.69
N GLU A 264 -1.08 -10.28 22.05
CA GLU A 264 -2.41 -10.49 21.48
C GLU A 264 -3.36 -9.33 21.80
N GLY A 265 -4.05 -8.87 20.78
CA GLY A 265 -5.03 -7.80 20.83
C GLY A 265 -6.46 -8.31 20.62
N PRO A 266 -7.43 -7.40 20.60
CA PRO A 266 -8.83 -7.76 20.37
C PRO A 266 -9.05 -8.56 19.09
N GLY A 267 -9.98 -9.51 19.11
CA GLY A 267 -10.41 -10.25 17.92
C GLY A 267 -9.33 -11.14 17.28
N GLY A 268 -8.33 -11.58 18.05
CA GLY A 268 -7.22 -12.40 17.52
C GLY A 268 -6.17 -11.60 16.74
N GLY A 269 -6.27 -10.27 16.76
CA GLY A 269 -5.27 -9.36 16.22
C GLY A 269 -4.10 -9.15 17.19
N ARG A 270 -3.37 -8.04 16.99
CA ARG A 270 -2.22 -7.68 17.81
C ARG A 270 -2.25 -6.21 18.21
N PHE A 271 -1.62 -5.91 19.35
CA PHE A 271 -1.23 -4.54 19.64
C PHE A 271 -0.07 -4.15 18.73
N ALA A 272 -0.07 -2.89 18.30
CA ALA A 272 0.97 -2.38 17.44
C ALA A 272 1.44 -0.99 17.84
N LYS A 273 2.64 -0.62 17.39
CA LYS A 273 3.21 0.71 17.50
C LYS A 273 3.91 1.07 16.21
N ILE A 274 3.78 2.31 15.77
CA ILE A 274 4.44 2.81 14.56
C ILE A 274 5.67 3.61 14.97
N GLY A 275 6.85 3.08 14.74
CA GLY A 275 8.12 3.72 15.12
C GLY A 275 8.11 4.22 16.56
N ASP A 276 8.50 5.48 16.75
CA ASP A 276 8.54 6.13 18.06
C ASP A 276 7.24 6.84 18.43
N ARG A 277 6.17 6.73 17.62
CA ARG A 277 4.90 7.39 17.91
C ARG A 277 4.32 6.92 19.23
N PRO A 278 3.76 7.84 20.05
CA PRO A 278 3.26 7.51 21.38
C PRO A 278 2.13 6.47 21.43
N PRO A 279 1.16 6.43 20.47
CA PRO A 279 -0.02 5.60 20.60
C PRO A 279 0.26 4.10 20.47
N VAL A 280 -0.46 3.31 21.27
CA VAL A 280 -0.68 1.87 21.03
C VAL A 280 -1.93 1.71 20.18
N LEU A 281 -1.82 0.92 19.15
CA LEU A 281 -2.84 0.67 18.14
C LEU A 281 -3.37 -0.76 18.24
N ALA A 282 -4.58 -0.99 17.77
CA ALA A 282 -5.09 -2.33 17.51
C ALA A 282 -4.99 -2.65 16.00
N VAL A 283 -4.45 -3.82 15.68
CA VAL A 283 -4.35 -4.32 14.29
C VAL A 283 -5.04 -5.68 14.25
N ASP A 284 -5.93 -5.86 13.26
CA ASP A 284 -6.70 -7.10 13.11
C ASP A 284 -5.83 -8.27 12.61
N ALA A 285 -6.33 -9.50 12.80
CA ALA A 285 -5.60 -10.72 12.46
C ALA A 285 -5.27 -10.81 10.95
N LYS A 286 -6.14 -10.30 10.07
CA LYS A 286 -5.91 -10.31 8.61
C LYS A 286 -4.77 -9.36 8.23
N SER A 287 -4.74 -8.18 8.82
CA SER A 287 -3.66 -7.21 8.63
C SER A 287 -2.34 -7.73 9.18
N VAL A 288 -2.34 -8.39 10.34
CA VAL A 288 -1.16 -9.05 10.91
C VAL A 288 -0.63 -10.13 9.95
N ALA A 289 -1.50 -11.00 9.41
CA ALA A 289 -1.11 -12.03 8.46
C ALA A 289 -0.52 -11.44 7.17
N ALA A 290 -1.05 -10.32 6.69
CA ALA A 290 -0.54 -9.63 5.50
C ALA A 290 0.85 -8.99 5.73
N LEU A 291 1.20 -8.66 6.97
CA LEU A 291 2.50 -8.11 7.34
C LEU A 291 3.60 -9.18 7.46
N LEU A 292 3.23 -10.46 7.53
CA LEU A 292 4.15 -11.58 7.77
C LEU A 292 4.16 -12.55 6.58
N PRO A 293 4.74 -12.16 5.44
CA PRO A 293 4.86 -13.02 4.28
C PRO A 293 5.87 -14.16 4.54
N GLN A 294 5.90 -15.15 3.66
CA GLN A 294 6.97 -16.14 3.60
C GLN A 294 8.02 -15.72 2.58
N GLY A 295 9.32 -15.86 2.90
CA GLY A 295 10.44 -15.47 2.04
C GLY A 295 10.40 -16.17 0.68
N ALA A 296 10.05 -17.45 0.64
CA ALA A 296 9.90 -18.23 -0.61
C ALA A 296 8.86 -17.60 -1.57
N GLY A 297 7.85 -16.88 -1.08
CA GLY A 297 6.86 -16.17 -1.89
C GLY A 297 7.43 -15.02 -2.72
N PHE A 298 8.60 -14.52 -2.35
CA PHE A 298 9.28 -13.46 -3.10
C PHE A 298 10.27 -13.95 -4.13
N VAL A 299 10.60 -15.25 -4.16
CA VAL A 299 11.57 -15.80 -5.13
C VAL A 299 11.02 -15.66 -6.55
N ASP A 300 11.86 -15.17 -7.47
CA ASP A 300 11.54 -15.27 -8.90
C ASP A 300 11.54 -16.76 -9.31
N ALA A 301 10.34 -17.27 -9.50
CA ALA A 301 10.12 -18.68 -9.77
C ALA A 301 10.45 -19.11 -11.21
N ARG A 302 10.94 -18.21 -12.07
CA ARG A 302 11.41 -18.56 -13.44
C ARG A 302 12.83 -19.13 -13.40
N ALA A 303 13.13 -20.05 -14.29
CA ALA A 303 14.47 -20.61 -14.39
C ALA A 303 15.49 -19.57 -14.88
N CYS A 304 15.10 -18.66 -15.77
CA CYS A 304 15.92 -17.59 -16.30
C CYS A 304 15.22 -16.22 -16.15
N ALA A 305 15.97 -15.18 -15.76
CA ALA A 305 15.42 -13.83 -15.53
C ALA A 305 15.15 -13.01 -16.80
N LEU A 306 15.59 -13.49 -17.96
CA LEU A 306 15.38 -12.79 -19.24
C LEU A 306 13.92 -12.85 -19.69
N GLN A 307 13.53 -11.87 -20.50
CA GLN A 307 12.33 -12.01 -21.34
C GLN A 307 12.70 -12.81 -22.59
N PRO A 308 11.78 -13.58 -23.20
CA PRO A 308 12.06 -14.37 -24.39
C PRO A 308 12.66 -13.56 -25.56
N GLU A 309 12.25 -12.30 -25.69
CA GLU A 309 12.72 -11.39 -26.73
C GLU A 309 14.18 -10.97 -26.54
N GLN A 310 14.66 -11.00 -25.31
CA GLN A 310 16.02 -10.65 -24.94
C GLN A 310 17.01 -11.81 -25.15
N VAL A 311 16.54 -13.01 -25.42
CA VAL A 311 17.42 -14.16 -25.62
C VAL A 311 18.01 -14.12 -27.02
N ALA A 312 19.34 -14.02 -27.11
CA ALA A 312 20.12 -13.97 -28.35
C ALA A 312 20.68 -15.32 -28.76
N ALA A 313 21.06 -16.15 -27.78
CA ALA A 313 21.56 -17.49 -28.06
C ALA A 313 21.25 -18.47 -26.91
N VAL A 314 21.22 -19.75 -27.23
CA VAL A 314 21.04 -20.86 -26.28
C VAL A 314 22.06 -21.95 -26.59
N ARG A 315 22.82 -22.40 -25.57
CA ARG A 315 23.73 -23.54 -25.67
C ARG A 315 23.26 -24.62 -24.70
N VAL A 316 23.12 -25.83 -25.18
CA VAL A 316 22.76 -27.00 -24.38
C VAL A 316 24.01 -27.81 -24.15
N LEU A 317 24.36 -28.04 -22.89
CA LEU A 317 25.56 -28.74 -22.45
C LEU A 317 25.18 -30.00 -21.68
N ASP A 318 25.94 -31.08 -21.85
CA ASP A 318 25.76 -32.30 -21.06
C ASP A 318 26.35 -32.19 -19.63
N THR A 319 26.36 -33.28 -18.90
CA THR A 319 26.89 -33.38 -17.55
C THR A 319 28.40 -33.13 -17.43
N GLU A 320 29.12 -33.33 -18.54
CA GLU A 320 30.58 -33.10 -18.64
C GLU A 320 30.92 -31.71 -19.12
N GLY A 321 29.89 -30.88 -19.45
CA GLY A 321 30.04 -29.52 -19.99
C GLY A 321 30.30 -29.50 -21.49
N SER A 322 30.18 -30.62 -22.21
CA SER A 322 30.36 -30.69 -23.66
C SER A 322 29.13 -30.10 -24.36
N GLU A 323 29.36 -29.26 -25.38
CA GLU A 323 28.29 -28.64 -26.15
C GLU A 323 27.56 -29.67 -27.02
N ARG A 324 26.26 -29.80 -26.87
CA ARG A 324 25.36 -30.67 -27.63
C ARG A 324 24.62 -29.90 -28.72
N VAL A 325 24.16 -28.70 -28.38
CA VAL A 325 23.40 -27.84 -29.28
C VAL A 325 23.81 -26.40 -29.05
N HIS A 326 24.05 -25.67 -30.14
CA HIS A 326 24.22 -24.23 -30.09
C HIS A 326 23.20 -23.56 -31.02
N LEU A 327 22.33 -22.74 -30.47
CA LEU A 327 21.28 -22.05 -31.17
C LEU A 327 21.54 -20.54 -31.08
N LYS A 328 21.41 -19.84 -32.20
CA LYS A 328 21.57 -18.41 -32.27
C LYS A 328 20.33 -17.80 -32.95
N ARG A 329 19.87 -16.68 -32.40
CA ARG A 329 18.78 -15.93 -33.00
C ARG A 329 19.31 -14.99 -34.07
N GLU A 330 18.70 -15.05 -35.25
CA GLU A 330 18.99 -14.19 -36.38
C GLU A 330 17.71 -13.46 -36.80
N PRO A 331 17.78 -12.41 -37.66
CA PRO A 331 16.60 -11.66 -38.06
C PRO A 331 15.49 -12.51 -38.71
N ASP A 332 15.86 -13.59 -39.38
CA ASP A 332 14.97 -14.52 -40.10
C ASP A 332 14.58 -15.78 -39.25
N GLY A 333 14.96 -15.84 -37.99
CA GLY A 333 14.61 -16.93 -37.07
C GLY A 333 15.79 -17.54 -36.35
N TRP A 334 15.57 -18.68 -35.71
CA TRP A 334 16.61 -19.40 -34.99
C TRP A 334 17.42 -20.30 -35.92
N LYS A 335 18.74 -20.32 -35.72
CA LYS A 335 19.69 -21.15 -36.47
C LYS A 335 20.50 -22.02 -35.50
N ARG A 336 20.88 -23.22 -35.94
CA ARG A 336 21.84 -24.07 -35.24
C ARG A 336 23.22 -23.80 -35.79
N LEU A 337 24.16 -23.55 -34.89
CA LEU A 337 25.58 -23.46 -35.20
C LEU A 337 26.23 -24.81 -34.91
N ALA A 338 26.95 -25.40 -35.87
CA ALA A 338 27.80 -26.56 -35.66
C ALA A 338 29.18 -26.14 -35.18
N SER A 339 29.95 -27.06 -34.59
CA SER A 339 31.31 -26.83 -34.10
C SER A 339 32.32 -26.40 -35.18
N ASP A 340 32.03 -26.73 -36.44
CA ASP A 340 32.80 -26.31 -37.64
C ASP A 340 32.36 -24.94 -38.19
N GLY A 341 31.42 -24.24 -37.52
CA GLY A 341 30.86 -22.96 -37.94
C GLY A 341 29.73 -23.05 -38.98
N ALA A 342 29.35 -24.28 -39.40
CA ALA A 342 28.21 -24.41 -40.32
C ALA A 342 26.90 -24.01 -39.65
N VAL A 343 26.07 -23.28 -40.40
CA VAL A 343 24.78 -22.81 -39.95
C VAL A 343 23.65 -23.60 -40.64
N SER A 344 22.73 -24.15 -39.86
CA SER A 344 21.59 -24.90 -40.35
C SER A 344 20.27 -24.41 -39.76
N PRO A 345 19.17 -24.49 -40.54
CA PRO A 345 17.85 -24.17 -40.01
C PRO A 345 17.45 -25.16 -38.90
N VAL A 346 16.63 -24.69 -37.96
CA VAL A 346 16.08 -25.52 -36.85
C VAL A 346 14.55 -25.39 -36.83
N ASP A 347 13.91 -26.27 -36.07
CA ASP A 347 12.51 -26.09 -35.71
C ASP A 347 12.38 -24.87 -34.78
N ASP A 348 12.05 -23.74 -35.38
CA ASP A 348 11.89 -22.46 -34.70
C ASP A 348 10.81 -22.52 -33.60
N ARG A 349 9.79 -23.37 -33.77
CA ARG A 349 8.75 -23.59 -32.77
C ARG A 349 9.34 -24.25 -31.50
N GLY A 350 10.12 -25.33 -31.68
CA GLY A 350 10.74 -26.05 -30.56
C GLY A 350 11.72 -25.15 -29.79
N VAL A 351 12.49 -24.30 -30.48
CA VAL A 351 13.40 -23.35 -29.82
C VAL A 351 12.63 -22.29 -29.03
N ARG A 352 11.58 -21.72 -29.59
CA ARG A 352 10.71 -20.75 -28.87
C ARG A 352 10.06 -21.38 -27.66
N GLU A 353 9.62 -22.65 -27.75
CA GLU A 353 9.02 -23.35 -26.63
C GLU A 353 10.04 -23.63 -25.51
N LEU A 354 11.28 -23.98 -25.85
CA LEU A 354 12.38 -24.08 -24.87
C LEU A 354 12.64 -22.76 -24.18
N VAL A 355 12.83 -21.67 -24.93
CA VAL A 355 13.08 -20.32 -24.39
C VAL A 355 11.93 -19.89 -23.47
N ARG A 356 10.70 -20.12 -23.89
CA ARG A 356 9.52 -19.82 -23.07
C ARG A 356 9.49 -20.63 -21.78
N SER A 357 9.83 -21.94 -21.84
CA SER A 357 9.89 -22.79 -20.65
C SER A 357 10.91 -22.30 -19.64
N LEU A 358 12.03 -21.72 -20.08
CA LEU A 358 13.07 -21.18 -19.21
C LEU A 358 12.72 -19.78 -18.67
N CYS A 359 12.11 -18.92 -19.49
CA CYS A 359 11.96 -17.49 -19.20
C CYS A 359 10.57 -17.09 -18.68
N GLU A 360 9.51 -17.83 -18.98
CA GLU A 360 8.13 -17.49 -18.61
C GLU A 360 7.50 -18.45 -17.62
N VAL A 361 7.76 -19.76 -17.78
CA VAL A 361 7.13 -20.77 -16.93
C VAL A 361 7.64 -20.63 -15.50
N ARG A 362 6.73 -20.65 -14.57
CA ARG A 362 7.02 -20.52 -13.14
C ARG A 362 7.09 -21.87 -12.46
N ALA A 363 8.05 -22.07 -11.60
CA ALA A 363 8.17 -23.26 -10.76
C ALA A 363 6.95 -23.37 -9.83
N GLY A 364 6.50 -24.59 -9.61
CA GLY A 364 5.42 -24.90 -8.66
C GLY A 364 5.89 -24.98 -7.21
N ALA A 365 7.19 -25.13 -6.98
CA ALA A 365 7.80 -25.16 -5.65
C ALA A 365 9.23 -24.62 -5.68
N ILE A 366 9.69 -24.16 -4.53
CA ILE A 366 11.05 -23.70 -4.27
C ILE A 366 11.67 -24.62 -3.22
N ALA A 367 12.86 -25.16 -3.47
CA ALA A 367 13.60 -26.05 -2.57
C ALA A 367 14.95 -25.45 -2.18
N THR A 368 15.19 -25.31 -0.89
CA THR A 368 16.42 -24.75 -0.32
C THR A 368 17.54 -25.79 -0.20
N ASP A 369 17.20 -27.08 -0.13
CA ASP A 369 18.13 -28.17 0.17
C ASP A 369 19.00 -28.60 -1.04
N GLY A 370 18.79 -27.95 -2.21
CA GLY A 370 19.50 -28.32 -3.43
C GLY A 370 18.98 -29.61 -4.07
N ALA A 371 19.45 -29.90 -5.28
CA ALA A 371 19.19 -31.16 -5.97
C ALA A 371 20.42 -32.08 -5.88
N LYS A 372 20.18 -33.40 -5.78
CA LYS A 372 21.24 -34.37 -5.67
C LYS A 372 22.07 -34.49 -6.97
N PRO A 373 23.39 -34.60 -6.89
CA PRO A 373 24.26 -34.67 -8.07
C PRO A 373 23.90 -35.77 -9.06
N GLU A 374 23.46 -36.97 -8.56
CA GLU A 374 23.11 -38.09 -9.38
C GLU A 374 21.91 -37.89 -10.30
N TRP A 375 21.13 -36.82 -10.07
CA TRP A 375 19.97 -36.49 -10.91
C TRP A 375 20.29 -35.41 -11.94
N LEU A 376 21.55 -34.92 -11.98
CA LEU A 376 21.98 -33.90 -12.93
C LEU A 376 21.87 -34.44 -14.36
N VAL A 377 21.26 -33.71 -15.24
CA VAL A 377 21.08 -34.00 -16.66
C VAL A 377 22.04 -33.20 -17.54
N GLY A 378 22.37 -32.00 -17.10
CA GLY A 378 23.26 -31.08 -17.80
C GLY A 378 22.91 -29.61 -17.49
N SER A 379 23.24 -28.73 -18.41
CA SER A 379 22.95 -27.30 -18.26
C SER A 379 22.53 -26.65 -19.58
N ILE A 380 21.86 -25.53 -19.47
CA ILE A 380 21.52 -24.65 -20.60
C ILE A 380 22.11 -23.26 -20.32
N GLU A 381 22.95 -22.80 -21.22
CA GLU A 381 23.44 -21.43 -21.22
C GLU A 381 22.55 -20.55 -22.08
N VAL A 382 22.06 -19.49 -21.51
CA VAL A 382 21.20 -18.49 -22.18
C VAL A 382 21.97 -17.19 -22.30
N THR A 383 22.27 -16.77 -23.51
CA THR A 383 22.92 -15.48 -23.78
C THR A 383 21.87 -14.44 -24.04
N GLY A 384 21.91 -13.35 -23.28
CA GLY A 384 21.05 -12.19 -23.50
C GLY A 384 21.50 -11.28 -24.63
N SER A 385 20.66 -10.38 -25.09
CA SER A 385 21.00 -9.30 -26.02
C SER A 385 22.07 -8.33 -25.47
N ASP A 386 22.25 -8.33 -24.16
CA ASP A 386 23.31 -7.63 -23.43
C ASP A 386 24.69 -8.35 -23.51
N GLY A 387 24.75 -9.52 -24.12
CA GLY A 387 25.92 -10.37 -24.21
C GLY A 387 26.22 -11.20 -22.93
N ALA A 388 25.46 -10.99 -21.85
CA ALA A 388 25.66 -11.74 -20.63
C ALA A 388 25.14 -13.17 -20.75
N VAL A 389 25.93 -14.13 -20.28
CA VAL A 389 25.60 -15.56 -20.26
C VAL A 389 25.05 -15.94 -18.89
N ARG A 390 23.92 -16.63 -18.89
CA ARG A 390 23.26 -17.16 -17.69
C ARG A 390 23.15 -18.68 -17.83
N THR A 391 23.71 -19.40 -16.86
CA THR A 391 23.76 -20.87 -16.89
C THR A 391 22.66 -21.43 -15.99
N VAL A 392 21.76 -22.20 -16.56
CA VAL A 392 20.70 -22.95 -15.85
C VAL A 392 21.09 -24.42 -15.80
N ARG A 393 21.38 -24.93 -14.60
CA ARG A 393 21.58 -26.37 -14.37
C ARG A 393 20.25 -27.09 -14.27
N LEU A 394 20.18 -28.31 -14.80
CA LEU A 394 18.95 -29.10 -14.86
C LEU A 394 19.15 -30.46 -14.20
N TRP A 395 18.18 -30.84 -13.38
CA TRP A 395 18.07 -32.15 -12.78
C TRP A 395 16.72 -32.79 -13.14
N ARG A 396 16.70 -34.08 -13.28
CA ARG A 396 15.48 -34.87 -13.43
C ARG A 396 15.24 -35.62 -12.12
N LEU A 397 14.21 -35.22 -11.38
CA LEU A 397 13.88 -35.81 -10.09
C LEU A 397 13.25 -37.22 -10.27
N PRO A 398 13.30 -38.10 -9.24
CA PRO A 398 12.72 -39.46 -9.32
C PRO A 398 11.22 -39.48 -9.61
N ASP A 399 10.47 -38.43 -9.21
CA ASP A 399 9.04 -38.26 -9.51
C ASP A 399 8.78 -37.70 -10.91
N GLY A 400 9.82 -37.55 -11.71
CA GLY A 400 9.76 -37.04 -13.07
C GLY A 400 9.65 -35.53 -13.19
N LYS A 401 9.70 -34.76 -12.10
CA LYS A 401 9.73 -33.31 -12.17
C LYS A 401 11.10 -32.78 -12.59
N TRP A 402 11.11 -31.54 -13.09
CA TRP A 402 12.34 -30.82 -13.38
C TRP A 402 12.74 -29.98 -12.17
N ALA A 403 14.03 -30.04 -11.81
CA ALA A 403 14.64 -29.10 -10.90
C ALA A 403 15.63 -28.21 -11.68
N MET A 404 15.60 -26.94 -11.48
CA MET A 404 16.44 -25.96 -12.20
C MET A 404 17.07 -24.97 -11.24
N HIS A 405 18.34 -24.61 -11.51
CA HIS A 405 19.09 -23.64 -10.73
C HIS A 405 20.00 -22.83 -11.65
N ASP A 406 19.91 -21.51 -11.54
CA ASP A 406 20.65 -20.56 -12.38
C ASP A 406 21.89 -19.96 -11.70
N GLY A 407 22.35 -20.61 -10.63
CA GLY A 407 23.50 -20.11 -9.84
C GLY A 407 23.10 -19.11 -8.77
N ASP A 408 21.83 -18.69 -8.71
CA ASP A 408 21.33 -17.69 -7.78
C ASP A 408 20.14 -18.22 -6.97
N GLY A 409 20.37 -18.41 -5.67
CA GLY A 409 19.33 -18.81 -4.71
C GLY A 409 18.96 -20.28 -4.73
N PRO A 410 17.70 -20.61 -4.38
CA PRO A 410 17.23 -21.97 -4.23
C PRO A 410 16.92 -22.65 -5.57
N VAL A 411 16.80 -23.97 -5.51
CA VAL A 411 16.37 -24.78 -6.65
C VAL A 411 14.87 -24.57 -6.92
N ARG A 412 14.52 -24.40 -8.18
CA ARG A 412 13.14 -24.22 -8.66
C ARG A 412 12.61 -25.53 -9.20
N ILE A 413 11.48 -26.02 -8.67
CA ILE A 413 10.87 -27.29 -9.02
C ILE A 413 9.69 -27.07 -9.98
N PHE A 414 9.82 -27.57 -11.21
CA PHE A 414 8.81 -27.48 -12.26
C PHE A 414 8.07 -28.79 -12.44
N SER A 415 6.90 -28.73 -13.08
CA SER A 415 6.10 -29.90 -13.43
C SER A 415 6.90 -30.91 -14.29
N ALA A 416 6.58 -32.17 -14.14
CA ALA A 416 7.08 -33.23 -15.03
C ALA A 416 6.73 -32.99 -16.50
N ASN A 417 5.61 -32.32 -16.75
CA ASN A 417 5.11 -32.03 -18.10
C ASN A 417 5.61 -30.66 -18.64
N LEU A 418 6.65 -30.07 -18.01
CA LEU A 418 7.24 -28.84 -18.55
C LEU A 418 7.72 -29.10 -19.99
N PRO A 419 7.31 -28.29 -20.98
CA PRO A 419 7.78 -28.45 -22.35
C PRO A 419 9.29 -28.13 -22.44
N MET A 420 10.09 -29.14 -22.59
CA MET A 420 11.55 -29.08 -22.75
C MET A 420 11.93 -29.86 -24.01
N PRO A 421 11.61 -29.32 -25.21
CA PRO A 421 11.76 -30.06 -26.47
C PRO A 421 13.22 -30.32 -26.86
N ILE A 422 14.16 -29.58 -26.24
CA ILE A 422 15.61 -29.74 -26.48
C ILE A 422 16.27 -29.90 -25.10
N GLN A 423 16.78 -31.09 -24.83
CA GLN A 423 17.38 -31.49 -23.56
C GLN A 423 18.80 -32.01 -23.76
N PRO A 424 19.71 -31.87 -22.77
CA PRO A 424 21.09 -32.42 -22.90
C PRO A 424 21.17 -33.88 -23.22
N GLN A 425 20.28 -34.72 -22.66
CA GLN A 425 20.25 -36.16 -22.83
C GLN A 425 19.77 -36.65 -24.21
N ASP A 426 19.01 -35.82 -24.93
CA ASP A 426 18.46 -36.17 -26.25
C ASP A 426 19.53 -36.12 -27.36
N HIS A 427 20.68 -35.63 -27.02
CA HIS A 427 21.80 -35.40 -27.94
C HIS A 427 23.06 -36.11 -27.41
N PRO A 428 23.21 -37.43 -27.62
CA PRO A 428 24.39 -38.16 -27.19
C PRO A 428 25.67 -37.62 -27.90
N PRO A 429 26.87 -37.80 -27.28
CA PRO A 429 28.10 -37.32 -27.86
C PRO A 429 28.26 -37.83 -29.31
N LYS A 430 28.66 -36.95 -30.22
CA LYS A 430 29.19 -37.42 -31.49
C LYS A 430 30.45 -38.22 -31.18
N ARG A 431 30.42 -39.54 -31.51
CA ARG A 431 31.59 -40.43 -31.42
C ARG A 431 32.66 -40.00 -32.42
#